data_2791de700f9028d272e5d51292343ce8
#
_entry.id   2791de700f9028d272e5d51292343ce8
#
_cell.length_a   1.000
_cell.length_b   1.000
_cell.length_c   1.000
_cell.angle_alpha   90.00
_cell.angle_beta   90.00
_cell.angle_gamma   90.00
#
_symmetry.space_group_name_H-M   'P 1'
#
loop_
_entity.id
_entity.type
_entity.pdbx_description
1 polymer ?
#
loop_
_entity_poly.entity_id
_entity_poly.type
_entity_poly.pdbx_seq_one_letter_code
_entity_poly.pdbx_strand_id
1 'polypeptide(L)'
;MRRLLLCGMAGAAALLAGCGAEQIQGPSFAAREVRLDDAAAQSAPTYSYERIAHPNATATTAWGINASGDVVGDYVDAAGRHGFLLHGGEFTTIDIAGALTSARGISPGGDIVGIYRRASEPAVNAHGFLLSRQGDTTFIDFPGHTNTIPQRILPDGTLLGCRHDNDTMGSMRGVVFDRGGPSEITEFASMNNGATPDRRLIVGLWTNGSRGEGFTIADGVFATFVVPGSDFTAAWDVNPAGEIAGVQHTGTGFHGFVQTLDGGYVSIDFPGATATRVFGINARGDVVGSYLLGGQTNGFFARRGR
;
A
#
# COMPACT_ATOMS: atom_id res chain seq x y z
N MET A 1 5.22 -73.97 -41.42
CA MET A 1 4.81 -75.04 -40.49
C MET A 1 5.05 -74.61 -39.04
N ARG A 2 4.02 -74.87 -38.20
CA ARG A 2 4.05 -74.78 -36.73
C ARG A 2 4.06 -73.34 -36.11
N ARG A 3 2.89 -72.94 -35.77
CA ARG A 3 2.01 -73.15 -34.57
C ARG A 3 2.40 -72.23 -33.38
N LEU A 4 1.44 -71.40 -33.11
CA LEU A 4 1.01 -70.78 -31.88
C LEU A 4 1.55 -71.37 -30.57
N LEU A 5 1.81 -70.54 -29.63
CA LEU A 5 1.29 -70.70 -28.27
C LEU A 5 1.25 -69.31 -27.59
N LEU A 6 0.04 -68.90 -27.21
CA LEU A 6 -0.25 -67.83 -26.24
C LEU A 6 0.20 -68.32 -24.85
N CYS A 7 0.81 -67.44 -24.10
CA CYS A 7 0.73 -67.51 -22.66
C CYS A 7 0.72 -66.07 -22.11
N GLY A 8 -0.40 -65.72 -21.55
CA GLY A 8 -0.60 -64.44 -20.85
C GLY A 8 0.12 -64.48 -19.49
N MET A 9 0.62 -63.36 -19.11
CA MET A 9 0.92 -63.07 -17.70
C MET A 9 0.53 -61.63 -17.36
N ALA A 10 -0.16 -61.59 -16.27
CA ALA A 10 -0.79 -60.46 -15.64
C ALA A 10 0.16 -59.30 -15.35
N GLY A 11 -0.38 -58.12 -15.47
CA GLY A 11 0.28 -56.87 -15.20
C GLY A 11 0.62 -56.67 -13.74
N ALA A 12 1.74 -56.01 -13.55
CA ALA A 12 2.01 -55.25 -12.33
C ALA A 12 1.93 -53.77 -12.71
N ALA A 13 0.85 -53.14 -12.32
CA ALA A 13 0.74 -51.66 -12.37
C ALA A 13 1.67 -51.11 -11.32
N ALA A 14 2.78 -50.55 -11.75
CA ALA A 14 3.64 -49.75 -10.90
C ALA A 14 2.92 -48.38 -10.66
N LEU A 15 2.47 -48.19 -9.43
CA LEU A 15 2.03 -46.87 -8.92
C LEU A 15 3.23 -45.93 -8.88
N LEU A 16 3.38 -45.10 -9.88
CA LEU A 16 4.17 -43.88 -9.79
C LEU A 16 3.41 -42.93 -8.91
N ALA A 17 3.81 -42.85 -7.63
CA ALA A 17 3.45 -41.75 -6.75
C ALA A 17 4.03 -40.47 -7.34
N GLY A 18 3.24 -39.72 -8.08
CA GLY A 18 3.53 -38.38 -8.44
C GLY A 18 3.54 -37.53 -7.18
N CYS A 19 4.68 -36.88 -6.86
CA CYS A 19 4.72 -35.76 -5.94
C CYS A 19 3.80 -34.69 -6.52
N GLY A 20 2.59 -34.63 -6.02
CA GLY A 20 1.68 -33.51 -6.25
C GLY A 20 2.31 -32.28 -5.60
N ALA A 21 2.66 -31.28 -6.40
CA ALA A 21 2.85 -29.95 -5.88
C ALA A 21 1.53 -29.57 -5.19
N GLU A 22 1.53 -29.49 -3.87
CA GLU A 22 0.44 -28.92 -3.11
C GLU A 22 0.32 -27.45 -3.57
N GLN A 23 -0.68 -27.18 -4.39
CA GLN A 23 -1.14 -25.81 -4.59
C GLN A 23 -1.64 -25.35 -3.22
N ILE A 24 -0.96 -24.39 -2.64
CA ILE A 24 -1.43 -23.66 -1.48
C ILE A 24 -2.68 -22.91 -1.98
N GLN A 25 -3.85 -23.54 -1.85
CA GLN A 25 -5.11 -22.85 -1.99
C GLN A 25 -5.21 -21.89 -0.80
N GLY A 26 -5.13 -20.61 -1.10
CA GLY A 26 -5.55 -19.59 -0.14
C GLY A 26 -6.98 -19.91 0.33
N PRO A 27 -7.37 -19.52 1.56
CA PRO A 27 -8.67 -19.83 2.10
C PRO A 27 -9.77 -19.42 1.13
N SER A 28 -10.61 -20.36 0.70
CA SER A 28 -11.77 -20.09 -0.13
C SER A 28 -12.84 -19.45 0.74
N PHE A 29 -13.06 -18.15 0.58
CA PHE A 29 -14.14 -17.44 1.25
C PHE A 29 -15.31 -17.30 0.29
N ALA A 30 -16.48 -17.77 0.74
CA ALA A 30 -17.74 -17.57 0.02
C ALA A 30 -18.00 -16.06 -0.10
N ALA A 31 -18.12 -15.58 -1.34
CA ALA A 31 -18.59 -14.23 -1.60
C ALA A 31 -19.99 -14.08 -0.98
N ARG A 32 -20.10 -13.22 0.02
CA ARG A 32 -21.40 -12.82 0.57
C ARG A 32 -22.00 -11.84 -0.43
N GLU A 33 -22.98 -12.27 -1.19
CA GLU A 33 -23.85 -11.34 -1.93
C GLU A 33 -24.52 -10.40 -0.95
N VAL A 34 -24.09 -9.16 -0.93
CA VAL A 34 -24.81 -8.07 -0.29
C VAL A 34 -25.88 -7.64 -1.29
N ARG A 35 -27.13 -7.94 -1.05
CA ARG A 35 -28.26 -7.34 -1.78
C ARG A 35 -28.27 -5.86 -1.41
N LEU A 36 -28.03 -5.04 -2.41
CA LEU A 36 -28.26 -3.60 -2.36
C LEU A 36 -29.78 -3.37 -2.50
N ASP A 37 -30.48 -3.29 -1.38
CA ASP A 37 -31.81 -2.72 -1.36
C ASP A 37 -31.65 -1.19 -1.46
N ASP A 38 -32.37 -0.58 -2.40
CA ASP A 38 -32.55 0.82 -2.76
C ASP A 38 -32.10 1.86 -1.71
N ALA A 39 -30.80 2.06 -1.56
CA ALA A 39 -30.27 3.29 -0.97
C ALA A 39 -30.32 4.36 -2.07
N ALA A 40 -31.01 5.46 -1.79
CA ALA A 40 -31.05 6.63 -2.67
C ALA A 40 -29.64 6.91 -3.19
N ALA A 41 -29.47 6.92 -4.52
CA ALA A 41 -28.21 7.13 -5.19
C ALA A 41 -27.61 8.47 -4.71
N GLN A 42 -26.75 8.41 -3.71
CA GLN A 42 -25.92 9.56 -3.36
C GLN A 42 -25.01 9.78 -4.56
N SER A 43 -25.04 11.00 -5.11
CA SER A 43 -24.14 11.36 -6.20
C SER A 43 -22.70 11.07 -5.76
N ALA A 44 -21.92 10.37 -6.64
CA ALA A 44 -20.54 10.07 -6.37
C ALA A 44 -19.79 11.35 -5.95
N PRO A 45 -18.91 11.29 -4.94
CA PRO A 45 -18.17 12.47 -4.51
C PRO A 45 -17.34 13.04 -5.65
N THR A 46 -17.31 14.36 -5.75
CA THR A 46 -16.49 15.10 -6.70
C THR A 46 -15.17 15.52 -6.04
N TYR A 47 -14.13 15.77 -6.84
CA TYR A 47 -12.83 16.22 -6.34
C TYR A 47 -12.32 17.43 -7.11
N SER A 48 -11.74 18.39 -6.38
CA SER A 48 -10.95 19.47 -6.94
C SER A 48 -9.47 19.23 -6.65
N TYR A 49 -8.60 19.47 -7.64
CA TYR A 49 -7.19 19.08 -7.60
C TYR A 49 -6.28 20.28 -7.44
N GLU A 50 -5.28 20.15 -6.58
CA GLU A 50 -4.20 21.10 -6.38
C GLU A 50 -2.86 20.37 -6.58
N ARG A 51 -1.94 20.99 -7.33
CA ARG A 51 -0.59 20.45 -7.54
C ARG A 51 0.25 20.67 -6.30
N ILE A 52 0.98 19.62 -5.87
CA ILE A 52 2.06 19.70 -4.89
C ILE A 52 3.38 19.48 -5.63
N ALA A 53 4.23 20.50 -5.66
CA ALA A 53 5.55 20.42 -6.25
C ALA A 53 6.53 21.18 -5.39
N HIS A 54 7.53 20.47 -4.85
CA HIS A 54 8.60 21.13 -4.10
C HIS A 54 9.43 22.02 -5.04
N PRO A 55 9.79 23.25 -4.64
CA PRO A 55 10.61 24.13 -5.46
C PRO A 55 11.94 23.44 -5.85
N ASN A 56 12.32 23.55 -7.12
CA ASN A 56 13.56 22.97 -7.68
C ASN A 56 13.63 21.43 -7.73
N ALA A 57 12.56 20.72 -7.40
CA ALA A 57 12.50 19.27 -7.49
C ALA A 57 12.26 18.79 -8.94
N THR A 58 12.89 17.69 -9.30
CA THR A 58 12.62 16.95 -10.55
C THR A 58 11.44 16.00 -10.41
N ALA A 59 11.11 15.59 -9.18
CA ALA A 59 9.94 14.79 -8.86
C ALA A 59 9.45 15.11 -7.45
N THR A 60 8.14 15.05 -7.22
CA THR A 60 7.51 15.19 -5.90
C THR A 60 6.42 14.14 -5.75
N THR A 61 6.36 13.45 -4.62
CA THR A 61 5.32 12.46 -4.29
C THR A 61 4.74 12.78 -2.92
N ALA A 62 3.42 12.93 -2.81
CA ALA A 62 2.71 13.06 -1.55
C ALA A 62 2.24 11.66 -1.09
N TRP A 63 2.68 11.22 0.09
CA TRP A 63 2.42 9.86 0.60
C TRP A 63 1.34 9.79 1.65
N GLY A 64 1.30 10.75 2.55
CA GLY A 64 0.39 10.74 3.69
C GLY A 64 -0.23 12.09 3.95
N ILE A 65 -1.42 12.09 4.56
CA ILE A 65 -2.18 13.28 4.92
C ILE A 65 -2.87 13.06 6.27
N ASN A 66 -2.87 14.07 7.14
CA ASN A 66 -3.61 14.03 8.40
C ASN A 66 -4.96 14.77 8.33
N ALA A 67 -5.70 14.77 9.43
CA ALA A 67 -6.98 15.44 9.53
C ALA A 67 -6.89 16.99 9.42
N SER A 68 -5.73 17.57 9.76
CA SER A 68 -5.49 19.02 9.60
C SER A 68 -5.24 19.42 8.15
N GLY A 69 -4.89 18.45 7.29
CA GLY A 69 -4.51 18.68 5.90
C GLY A 69 -3.00 18.86 5.72
N ASP A 70 -2.19 18.55 6.75
CA ASP A 70 -0.74 18.48 6.61
C ASP A 70 -0.39 17.27 5.76
N VAL A 71 0.52 17.44 4.81
CA VAL A 71 0.92 16.42 3.86
C VAL A 71 2.39 16.07 4.05
N VAL A 72 2.70 14.78 4.05
CA VAL A 72 4.08 14.29 4.04
C VAL A 72 4.36 13.54 2.76
N GLY A 73 5.64 13.55 2.36
CA GLY A 73 6.05 12.91 1.14
C GLY A 73 7.54 12.92 0.92
N ASP A 74 7.93 12.77 -0.33
CA ASP A 74 9.32 12.97 -0.75
C ASP A 74 9.43 13.78 -2.05
N TYR A 75 10.57 14.40 -2.22
CA TYR A 75 10.97 15.03 -3.46
C TYR A 75 12.39 14.61 -3.85
N VAL A 76 12.70 14.76 -5.13
CA VAL A 76 14.02 14.44 -5.70
C VAL A 76 14.61 15.71 -6.32
N ASP A 77 15.83 16.04 -5.97
CA ASP A 77 16.61 17.10 -6.58
C ASP A 77 18.02 16.60 -6.95
N ALA A 78 18.96 17.52 -7.21
CA ALA A 78 20.33 17.17 -7.60
C ALA A 78 21.14 16.52 -6.44
N ALA A 79 20.74 16.73 -5.19
CA ALA A 79 21.39 16.13 -4.01
C ALA A 79 20.84 14.74 -3.67
N GLY A 80 19.64 14.42 -4.14
CA GLY A 80 19.04 13.11 -3.92
C GLY A 80 17.56 13.12 -3.59
N ARG A 81 17.13 12.17 -2.78
CA ARG A 81 15.75 12.07 -2.29
C ARG A 81 15.66 12.58 -0.86
N HIS A 82 14.72 13.46 -0.63
CA HIS A 82 14.45 14.12 0.63
C HIS A 82 13.00 13.93 1.04
N GLY A 83 12.75 13.68 2.31
CA GLY A 83 11.40 13.76 2.85
C GLY A 83 10.92 15.20 2.99
N PHE A 84 9.61 15.39 3.05
CA PHE A 84 9.03 16.71 3.36
C PHE A 84 7.79 16.63 4.24
N LEU A 85 7.55 17.71 4.97
CA LEU A 85 6.26 18.10 5.55
C LEU A 85 5.78 19.37 4.82
N LEU A 86 4.56 19.35 4.30
CA LEU A 86 3.86 20.51 3.77
C LEU A 86 2.76 20.90 4.78
N HIS A 87 2.97 22.04 5.46
CA HIS A 87 2.06 22.59 6.45
C HIS A 87 1.74 24.04 6.10
N GLY A 88 0.45 24.40 6.01
CA GLY A 88 0.04 25.76 5.71
C GLY A 88 0.55 26.34 4.37
N GLY A 89 0.91 25.48 3.42
CA GLY A 89 1.50 25.87 2.13
C GLY A 89 3.03 25.96 2.13
N GLU A 90 3.68 25.73 3.27
CA GLU A 90 5.12 25.80 3.41
C GLU A 90 5.74 24.39 3.50
N PHE A 91 6.85 24.17 2.76
CA PHE A 91 7.64 22.94 2.81
C PHE A 91 8.71 23.01 3.89
N THR A 92 8.76 21.97 4.72
CA THR A 92 9.88 21.69 5.61
C THR A 92 10.54 20.40 5.16
N THR A 93 11.84 20.44 4.86
CA THR A 93 12.62 19.25 4.48
C THR A 93 12.85 18.35 5.69
N ILE A 94 12.73 17.04 5.49
CA ILE A 94 13.00 16.01 6.49
C ILE A 94 14.12 15.12 5.95
N ASP A 95 15.29 15.24 6.57
CA ASP A 95 16.47 14.46 6.20
C ASP A 95 17.00 13.67 7.39
N ILE A 96 17.16 12.39 7.19
CA ILE A 96 17.97 11.55 8.09
C ILE A 96 19.41 11.68 7.60
N ALA A 97 20.30 12.15 8.48
CA ALA A 97 21.66 12.57 8.13
C ALA A 97 22.41 11.55 7.25
N GLY A 98 22.86 12.00 6.08
CA GLY A 98 23.63 11.20 5.12
C GLY A 98 22.83 10.09 4.41
N ALA A 99 21.50 10.16 4.40
CA ALA A 99 20.65 9.13 3.83
C ALA A 99 19.58 9.72 2.91
N LEU A 100 19.17 8.92 1.90
CA LEU A 100 17.98 9.22 1.09
C LEU A 100 16.74 9.00 1.96
N THR A 101 15.88 10.01 2.09
CA THR A 101 14.76 10.01 3.02
C THR A 101 13.41 10.11 2.29
N SER A 102 12.39 9.37 2.77
CA SER A 102 11.01 9.47 2.30
C SER A 102 10.06 9.41 3.50
N ALA A 103 9.29 10.46 3.75
CA ALA A 103 8.24 10.48 4.74
C ALA A 103 6.97 9.83 4.18
N ARG A 104 6.38 8.86 4.89
CA ARG A 104 5.31 8.00 4.40
C ARG A 104 3.97 8.23 5.06
N GLY A 105 3.96 8.44 6.35
CA GLY A 105 2.74 8.62 7.14
C GLY A 105 2.88 9.73 8.17
N ILE A 106 1.76 10.36 8.49
CA ILE A 106 1.68 11.41 9.52
C ILE A 106 0.50 11.13 10.44
N SER A 107 0.75 11.17 11.75
CA SER A 107 -0.31 11.02 12.75
C SER A 107 -1.20 12.28 12.83
N PRO A 108 -2.40 12.19 13.43
CA PRO A 108 -3.19 13.39 13.76
C PRO A 108 -2.43 14.37 14.66
N GLY A 109 -1.48 13.89 15.47
CA GLY A 109 -0.64 14.68 16.36
C GLY A 109 0.56 15.33 15.70
N GLY A 110 0.89 14.96 14.46
CA GLY A 110 2.02 15.50 13.70
C GLY A 110 3.30 14.67 13.79
N ASP A 111 3.27 13.47 14.40
CA ASP A 111 4.40 12.54 14.32
C ASP A 111 4.46 11.93 12.92
N ILE A 112 5.67 11.74 12.40
CA ILE A 112 5.91 11.34 11.01
C ILE A 112 6.68 10.03 10.99
N VAL A 113 6.24 9.08 10.18
CA VAL A 113 6.98 7.85 9.91
C VAL A 113 7.43 7.79 8.46
N GLY A 114 8.50 7.06 8.21
CA GLY A 114 9.00 6.90 6.86
C GLY A 114 10.20 5.98 6.79
N ILE A 115 10.91 6.05 5.68
CA ILE A 115 12.10 5.25 5.41
C ILE A 115 13.31 6.12 5.10
N TYR A 116 14.48 5.57 5.40
CA TYR A 116 15.75 6.13 4.94
C TYR A 116 16.66 5.03 4.41
N ARG A 117 17.57 5.39 3.49
CA ARG A 117 18.57 4.48 2.89
C ARG A 117 19.93 5.13 2.96
N ARG A 118 20.88 4.46 3.63
CA ARG A 118 22.25 4.97 3.75
C ARG A 118 23.05 4.72 2.47
N ALA A 119 23.83 5.70 2.04
CA ALA A 119 24.71 5.55 0.88
C ALA A 119 25.80 4.47 1.08
N SER A 120 26.12 4.13 2.33
CA SER A 120 27.09 3.08 2.68
C SER A 120 26.55 1.66 2.61
N GLU A 121 25.24 1.49 2.38
CA GLU A 121 24.54 0.21 2.36
C GLU A 121 24.05 -0.11 0.93
N PRO A 122 23.74 -1.38 0.63
CA PRO A 122 23.09 -1.73 -0.62
C PRO A 122 21.83 -0.89 -0.85
N ALA A 123 21.59 -0.42 -2.06
CA ALA A 123 20.47 0.45 -2.41
C ALA A 123 19.09 -0.19 -2.14
N VAL A 124 19.05 -1.50 -1.98
CA VAL A 124 17.84 -2.26 -1.63
C VAL A 124 17.48 -2.18 -0.15
N ASN A 125 18.45 -1.85 0.73
CA ASN A 125 18.19 -1.77 2.17
C ASN A 125 17.42 -0.51 2.52
N ALA A 126 16.35 -0.67 3.27
CA ALA A 126 15.53 0.43 3.75
C ALA A 126 15.26 0.28 5.25
N HIS A 127 15.51 1.33 5.99
CA HIS A 127 15.29 1.41 7.43
C HIS A 127 14.10 2.31 7.73
N GLY A 128 13.35 1.98 8.76
CA GLY A 128 12.27 2.82 9.25
C GLY A 128 12.74 3.94 10.17
N PHE A 129 11.99 5.02 10.20
CA PHE A 129 12.12 6.06 11.22
C PHE A 129 10.76 6.55 11.72
N LEU A 130 10.75 7.02 12.95
CA LEU A 130 9.68 7.83 13.54
C LEU A 130 10.31 9.17 13.96
N LEU A 131 9.83 10.25 13.39
CA LEU A 131 10.14 11.60 13.77
C LEU A 131 8.97 12.15 14.60
N SER A 132 9.23 12.41 15.89
CA SER A 132 8.23 13.00 16.75
C SER A 132 7.95 14.45 16.37
N ARG A 133 6.77 14.96 16.71
CA ARG A 133 6.43 16.38 16.54
C ARG A 133 7.43 17.32 17.24
N GLN A 134 8.12 16.84 18.28
CA GLN A 134 9.15 17.61 19.01
C GLN A 134 10.51 17.62 18.30
N GLY A 135 10.68 16.81 17.23
CA GLY A 135 11.92 16.71 16.47
C GLY A 135 12.82 15.55 16.86
N ASP A 136 12.40 14.70 17.82
CA ASP A 136 13.16 13.51 18.20
C ASP A 136 12.98 12.41 17.16
N THR A 137 14.09 11.76 16.77
CA THR A 137 14.09 10.65 15.80
C THR A 137 14.34 9.32 16.48
N THR A 138 13.46 8.36 16.24
CA THR A 138 13.64 6.96 16.63
C THR A 138 13.80 6.10 15.38
N PHE A 139 14.82 5.25 15.35
CA PHE A 139 15.03 4.31 14.25
C PHE A 139 14.28 3.01 14.49
N ILE A 140 13.72 2.44 13.42
CA ILE A 140 12.82 1.30 13.47
C ILE A 140 13.31 0.26 12.48
N ASP A 141 13.73 -0.90 13.01
CA ASP A 141 14.11 -2.05 12.19
C ASP A 141 13.39 -3.29 12.68
N PHE A 142 12.84 -4.07 11.77
CA PHE A 142 12.28 -5.37 12.09
C PHE A 142 13.43 -6.37 12.27
N PRO A 143 13.55 -7.03 13.43
CA PRO A 143 14.70 -7.86 13.74
C PRO A 143 14.95 -8.98 12.71
N GLY A 144 16.19 -9.11 12.24
CA GLY A 144 16.61 -10.17 11.34
C GLY A 144 16.29 -9.94 9.85
N HIS A 145 15.75 -8.77 9.48
CA HIS A 145 15.40 -8.43 8.10
C HIS A 145 16.12 -7.19 7.60
N THR A 146 16.35 -7.12 6.29
CA THR A 146 17.13 -6.04 5.66
C THR A 146 16.31 -4.81 5.35
N ASN A 147 14.98 -4.96 5.28
CA ASN A 147 14.08 -3.86 4.95
C ASN A 147 12.95 -3.76 5.95
N THR A 148 12.76 -2.56 6.47
CA THR A 148 11.64 -2.17 7.31
C THR A 148 11.00 -0.91 6.75
N ILE A 149 9.74 -0.99 6.38
CA ILE A 149 9.03 0.08 5.68
C ILE A 149 7.77 0.45 6.47
N PRO A 150 7.84 1.35 7.45
CA PRO A 150 6.66 1.94 8.06
C PRO A 150 5.91 2.78 7.03
N GLN A 151 4.60 2.53 6.87
CA GLN A 151 3.74 3.24 5.93
C GLN A 151 2.79 4.20 6.65
N ARG A 152 2.30 3.82 7.83
CA ARG A 152 1.33 4.61 8.60
C ARG A 152 1.64 4.59 10.08
N ILE A 153 1.22 5.66 10.73
CA ILE A 153 1.19 5.79 12.19
C ILE A 153 -0.23 6.11 12.64
N LEU A 154 -0.75 5.31 13.55
CA LEU A 154 -2.08 5.47 14.12
C LEU A 154 -2.07 6.44 15.31
N PRO A 155 -3.24 6.94 15.74
CA PRO A 155 -3.32 7.91 16.86
C PRO A 155 -2.75 7.39 18.19
N ASP A 156 -2.72 6.06 18.39
CA ASP A 156 -2.17 5.42 19.59
C ASP A 156 -0.65 5.18 19.52
N GLY A 157 -0.02 5.60 18.40
CA GLY A 157 1.40 5.41 18.13
C GLY A 157 1.75 4.07 17.48
N THR A 158 0.79 3.20 17.22
CA THR A 158 1.00 1.96 16.47
C THR A 158 1.43 2.27 15.04
N LEU A 159 2.46 1.58 14.54
CA LEU A 159 2.91 1.70 13.16
C LEU A 159 2.47 0.49 12.35
N LEU A 160 2.14 0.74 11.10
CA LEU A 160 1.83 -0.28 10.10
C LEU A 160 2.81 -0.19 8.93
N GLY A 161 3.10 -1.32 8.33
CA GLY A 161 3.99 -1.36 7.18
C GLY A 161 4.31 -2.77 6.72
N CYS A 162 5.50 -2.94 6.16
CA CYS A 162 6.02 -4.25 5.79
C CYS A 162 7.51 -4.38 6.13
N ARG A 163 7.94 -5.63 6.19
CA ARG A 163 9.36 -6.01 6.16
C ARG A 163 9.61 -6.93 4.98
N HIS A 164 10.79 -6.94 4.43
CA HIS A 164 11.19 -7.88 3.39
C HIS A 164 12.72 -8.03 3.31
N ASP A 165 13.18 -9.04 2.56
CA ASP A 165 14.59 -9.28 2.29
C ASP A 165 14.83 -9.23 0.78
N ASN A 166 16.03 -8.74 0.40
CA ASN A 166 16.51 -8.74 -0.98
C ASN A 166 15.54 -8.15 -2.01
N ASP A 167 14.68 -7.21 -1.58
CA ASP A 167 13.75 -6.48 -2.43
C ASP A 167 12.75 -7.35 -3.22
N THR A 168 12.50 -8.58 -2.75
CA THR A 168 11.55 -9.47 -3.41
C THR A 168 10.17 -9.38 -2.76
N MET A 169 9.14 -9.28 -3.60
CA MET A 169 7.73 -9.30 -3.15
C MET A 169 7.38 -10.59 -2.41
N GLY A 170 8.03 -11.72 -2.73
CA GLY A 170 7.77 -13.01 -2.09
C GLY A 170 8.15 -13.08 -0.62
N SER A 171 9.19 -12.35 -0.19
CA SER A 171 9.61 -12.28 1.22
C SER A 171 8.87 -11.23 2.04
N MET A 172 8.08 -10.36 1.39
CA MET A 172 7.37 -9.27 2.05
C MET A 172 6.29 -9.79 2.99
N ARG A 173 6.25 -9.25 4.21
CA ARG A 173 5.20 -9.54 5.20
C ARG A 173 4.68 -8.25 5.79
N GLY A 174 3.37 -8.17 5.93
CA GLY A 174 2.71 -7.10 6.65
C GLY A 174 3.08 -7.13 8.13
N VAL A 175 3.47 -5.98 8.67
CA VAL A 175 3.92 -5.86 10.06
C VAL A 175 3.17 -4.76 10.80
N VAL A 176 3.12 -4.95 12.13
CA VAL A 176 2.65 -3.97 13.10
C VAL A 176 3.76 -3.76 14.12
N PHE A 177 4.00 -2.52 14.49
CA PHE A 177 4.87 -2.15 15.61
C PHE A 177 3.99 -1.46 16.66
N ASP A 178 3.77 -2.12 17.76
CA ASP A 178 3.01 -1.59 18.89
C ASP A 178 3.81 -1.72 20.19
N ARG A 179 3.17 -1.47 21.34
CA ARG A 179 3.82 -1.55 22.65
C ARG A 179 4.33 -2.96 23.00
N GLY A 180 3.81 -3.98 22.33
CA GLY A 180 4.27 -5.37 22.48
C GLY A 180 5.52 -5.68 21.66
N GLY A 181 5.97 -4.75 20.83
CA GLY A 181 7.07 -4.91 19.89
C GLY A 181 6.60 -5.21 18.46
N PRO A 182 7.54 -5.46 17.54
CA PRO A 182 7.21 -5.75 16.14
C PRO A 182 6.60 -7.17 16.00
N SER A 183 5.55 -7.26 15.20
CA SER A 183 4.90 -8.53 14.88
C SER A 183 4.46 -8.58 13.41
N GLU A 184 4.53 -9.77 12.81
CA GLU A 184 3.90 -10.04 11.50
C GLU A 184 2.42 -10.35 11.70
N ILE A 185 1.59 -9.77 10.86
CA ILE A 185 0.13 -10.02 10.92
C ILE A 185 -0.38 -10.83 9.74
N THR A 186 0.51 -11.20 8.81
CA THR A 186 0.19 -12.02 7.65
C THR A 186 1.28 -13.06 7.41
N GLU A 187 0.86 -14.29 7.07
CA GLU A 187 1.78 -15.38 6.71
C GLU A 187 2.11 -15.41 5.21
N PHE A 188 1.50 -14.54 4.41
CA PHE A 188 1.64 -14.46 2.95
C PHE A 188 2.24 -13.13 2.52
N ALA A 189 2.66 -13.05 1.25
CA ALA A 189 3.27 -11.85 0.70
C ALA A 189 2.29 -10.68 0.67
N SER A 190 2.52 -9.70 1.56
CA SER A 190 1.62 -8.58 1.78
C SER A 190 2.33 -7.35 2.32
N MET A 191 1.69 -6.20 2.17
CA MET A 191 2.09 -4.92 2.73
C MET A 191 0.89 -4.28 3.42
N ASN A 192 0.98 -4.01 4.70
CA ASN A 192 -0.05 -3.28 5.45
C ASN A 192 0.15 -1.79 5.23
N ASN A 193 -0.75 -1.17 4.50
CA ASN A 193 -0.60 0.22 4.09
C ASN A 193 -1.41 1.20 4.93
N GLY A 194 -2.52 0.77 5.50
CA GLY A 194 -3.39 1.61 6.31
C GLY A 194 -4.27 0.82 7.28
N ALA A 195 -4.77 1.48 8.30
CA ALA A 195 -5.81 0.94 9.19
C ALA A 195 -6.68 2.04 9.77
N THR A 196 -7.92 1.66 10.15
CA THR A 196 -8.74 2.51 11.01
C THR A 196 -8.11 2.68 12.39
N PRO A 197 -8.39 3.79 13.12
CA PRO A 197 -7.79 4.05 14.42
C PRO A 197 -7.95 2.93 15.46
N ASP A 198 -9.04 2.19 15.39
CA ASP A 198 -9.34 1.05 16.26
C ASP A 198 -8.75 -0.28 15.74
N ARG A 199 -8.08 -0.27 14.60
CA ARG A 199 -7.49 -1.42 13.91
C ARG A 199 -8.48 -2.53 13.53
N ARG A 200 -9.79 -2.24 13.53
CA ARG A 200 -10.81 -3.21 13.09
C ARG A 200 -10.78 -3.45 11.58
N LEU A 201 -10.28 -2.49 10.82
CA LEU A 201 -10.06 -2.60 9.39
C LEU A 201 -8.61 -2.24 9.07
N ILE A 202 -7.86 -3.21 8.56
CA ILE A 202 -6.50 -3.04 8.01
C ILE A 202 -6.60 -3.26 6.50
N VAL A 203 -5.91 -2.44 5.73
CA VAL A 203 -5.91 -2.52 4.26
C VAL A 203 -4.49 -2.56 3.71
N GLY A 204 -4.34 -3.15 2.51
CA GLY A 204 -3.03 -3.20 1.91
C GLY A 204 -2.98 -3.85 0.53
N LEU A 205 -1.78 -4.28 0.16
CA LEU A 205 -1.47 -5.02 -1.04
C LEU A 205 -1.13 -6.46 -0.69
N TRP A 206 -1.78 -7.39 -1.34
CA TRP A 206 -1.44 -8.81 -1.37
C TRP A 206 -0.93 -9.19 -2.76
N THR A 207 -0.03 -10.17 -2.83
CA THR A 207 0.42 -10.73 -4.11
C THR A 207 0.69 -12.22 -4.01
N ASN A 208 0.32 -12.94 -5.05
CA ASN A 208 0.69 -14.36 -5.25
C ASN A 208 1.91 -14.52 -6.18
N GLY A 209 2.63 -13.41 -6.46
CA GLY A 209 3.78 -13.36 -7.35
C GLY A 209 3.44 -13.08 -8.82
N SER A 210 2.21 -13.27 -9.26
CA SER A 210 1.76 -12.99 -10.63
C SER A 210 0.80 -11.82 -10.74
N ARG A 211 0.05 -11.53 -9.68
CA ARG A 211 -0.95 -10.45 -9.62
C ARG A 211 -0.94 -9.79 -8.26
N GLY A 212 -1.12 -8.47 -8.24
CA GLY A 212 -1.36 -7.70 -7.02
C GLY A 212 -2.85 -7.41 -6.86
N GLU A 213 -3.37 -7.67 -5.66
CA GLU A 213 -4.76 -7.39 -5.27
C GLU A 213 -4.77 -6.55 -3.99
N GLY A 214 -5.77 -5.69 -3.87
CA GLY A 214 -6.08 -5.06 -2.61
C GLY A 214 -6.55 -6.10 -1.60
N PHE A 215 -6.25 -5.91 -0.34
CA PHE A 215 -6.82 -6.72 0.71
C PHE A 215 -7.38 -5.89 1.85
N THR A 216 -8.28 -6.52 2.58
CA THR A 216 -8.78 -6.06 3.89
C THR A 216 -8.58 -7.15 4.93
N ILE A 217 -8.26 -6.74 6.17
CA ILE A 217 -8.47 -7.58 7.35
C ILE A 217 -9.50 -6.82 8.18
N ALA A 218 -10.73 -7.33 8.18
CA ALA A 218 -11.86 -6.73 8.92
C ALA A 218 -12.22 -7.63 10.10
N ASP A 219 -12.09 -7.12 11.34
CA ASP A 219 -12.32 -7.90 12.56
C ASP A 219 -11.57 -9.25 12.55
N GLY A 220 -10.33 -9.27 12.02
CA GLY A 220 -9.49 -10.47 11.91
C GLY A 220 -9.79 -11.36 10.68
N VAL A 221 -10.77 -11.02 9.85
CA VAL A 221 -11.11 -11.77 8.64
C VAL A 221 -10.41 -11.16 7.43
N PHE A 222 -9.53 -11.94 6.79
CA PHE A 222 -8.84 -11.55 5.56
C PHE A 222 -9.73 -11.73 4.33
N ALA A 223 -9.73 -10.74 3.44
CA ALA A 223 -10.38 -10.82 2.12
C ALA A 223 -9.59 -10.00 1.10
N THR A 224 -9.54 -10.46 -0.15
CA THR A 224 -8.97 -9.68 -1.26
C THR A 224 -10.08 -9.03 -2.08
N PHE A 225 -9.71 -7.96 -2.78
CA PHE A 225 -10.60 -7.30 -3.72
C PHE A 225 -9.82 -6.73 -4.92
N VAL A 226 -10.53 -6.60 -6.03
CA VAL A 226 -10.02 -5.99 -7.26
C VAL A 226 -11.05 -4.96 -7.72
N VAL A 227 -10.61 -3.75 -8.03
CA VAL A 227 -11.49 -2.74 -8.62
C VAL A 227 -11.99 -3.26 -9.97
N PRO A 228 -13.30 -3.23 -10.25
CA PRO A 228 -13.85 -3.76 -11.50
C PRO A 228 -13.15 -3.21 -12.75
N GLY A 229 -12.73 -4.11 -13.65
CA GLY A 229 -12.02 -3.75 -14.88
C GLY A 229 -10.50 -3.54 -14.74
N SER A 230 -9.93 -3.71 -13.54
CA SER A 230 -8.48 -3.60 -13.33
C SER A 230 -7.78 -4.97 -13.35
N ASP A 231 -6.51 -4.96 -13.73
CA ASP A 231 -5.58 -6.11 -13.68
C ASP A 231 -4.63 -6.06 -12.48
N PHE A 232 -4.62 -4.93 -11.76
CA PHE A 232 -3.88 -4.71 -10.53
C PHE A 232 -4.67 -3.78 -9.63
N THR A 233 -4.71 -4.07 -8.33
CA THR A 233 -5.29 -3.20 -7.30
C THR A 233 -4.41 -3.21 -6.06
N ALA A 234 -4.16 -2.04 -5.49
CA ALA A 234 -3.50 -1.90 -4.19
C ALA A 234 -4.28 -0.90 -3.33
N ALA A 235 -4.74 -1.31 -2.16
CA ALA A 235 -5.20 -0.37 -1.15
C ALA A 235 -3.98 0.28 -0.48
N TRP A 236 -3.99 1.61 -0.37
CA TRP A 236 -2.88 2.37 0.20
C TRP A 236 -3.22 3.00 1.54
N ASP A 237 -4.47 3.32 1.76
CA ASP A 237 -4.89 3.93 3.01
C ASP A 237 -6.39 3.72 3.26
N VAL A 238 -6.83 3.92 4.49
CA VAL A 238 -8.23 3.89 4.89
C VAL A 238 -8.50 4.99 5.90
N ASN A 239 -9.58 5.73 5.72
CA ASN A 239 -9.96 6.76 6.66
C ASN A 239 -10.73 6.19 7.87
N PRO A 240 -10.94 6.97 8.95
CA PRO A 240 -11.66 6.50 10.13
C PRO A 240 -13.12 6.04 9.88
N ALA A 241 -13.73 6.47 8.77
CA ALA A 241 -15.07 6.04 8.38
C ALA A 241 -15.07 4.65 7.71
N GLY A 242 -13.92 4.19 7.19
CA GLY A 242 -13.77 2.93 6.45
C GLY A 242 -13.71 3.09 4.93
N GLU A 243 -13.65 4.32 4.39
CA GLU A 243 -13.41 4.53 2.95
C GLU A 243 -11.95 4.21 2.62
N ILE A 244 -11.73 3.40 1.58
CA ILE A 244 -10.41 2.91 1.19
C ILE A 244 -9.92 3.67 -0.03
N ALA A 245 -8.70 4.21 0.04
CA ALA A 245 -8.04 4.87 -1.07
C ALA A 245 -6.88 4.01 -1.60
N GLY A 246 -6.62 4.09 -2.92
CA GLY A 246 -5.58 3.26 -3.49
C GLY A 246 -5.31 3.51 -4.97
N VAL A 247 -4.63 2.53 -5.55
CA VAL A 247 -4.18 2.53 -6.94
C VAL A 247 -4.72 1.31 -7.65
N GLN A 248 -5.20 1.49 -8.85
CA GLN A 248 -5.55 0.42 -9.78
C GLN A 248 -4.78 0.60 -11.09
N HIS A 249 -4.58 -0.49 -11.83
CA HIS A 249 -4.06 -0.47 -13.19
C HIS A 249 -5.09 -1.06 -14.15
N THR A 250 -5.23 -0.42 -15.30
CA THR A 250 -6.08 -0.90 -16.41
C THR A 250 -5.24 -0.90 -17.68
N GLY A 251 -5.79 -1.35 -18.80
CA GLY A 251 -5.12 -1.28 -20.09
C GLY A 251 -4.71 0.15 -20.53
N THR A 252 -5.22 1.20 -19.87
CA THR A 252 -4.89 2.62 -20.12
C THR A 252 -3.83 3.19 -19.17
N GLY A 253 -3.47 2.49 -18.11
CA GLY A 253 -2.46 2.93 -17.14
C GLY A 253 -2.91 2.88 -15.68
N PHE A 254 -2.19 3.60 -14.82
CA PHE A 254 -2.51 3.69 -13.41
C PHE A 254 -3.51 4.80 -13.12
N HIS A 255 -4.51 4.46 -12.33
CA HIS A 255 -5.55 5.36 -11.84
C HIS A 255 -5.62 5.28 -10.32
N GLY A 256 -5.90 6.39 -9.66
CA GLY A 256 -6.29 6.39 -8.26
C GLY A 256 -7.75 5.96 -8.09
N PHE A 257 -8.10 5.46 -6.91
CA PHE A 257 -9.49 5.20 -6.56
C PHE A 257 -9.79 5.54 -5.10
N VAL A 258 -11.06 5.76 -4.82
CA VAL A 258 -11.65 5.72 -3.48
C VAL A 258 -12.81 4.74 -3.53
N GLN A 259 -12.79 3.72 -2.66
CA GLN A 259 -13.94 2.87 -2.39
C GLN A 259 -14.78 3.53 -1.30
N THR A 260 -16.02 3.80 -1.60
CA THR A 260 -17.00 4.42 -0.70
C THR A 260 -17.65 3.39 0.21
N LEU A 261 -18.33 3.85 1.27
CA LEU A 261 -18.93 2.98 2.30
C LEU A 261 -20.02 2.06 1.76
N ASP A 262 -20.67 2.44 0.67
CA ASP A 262 -21.68 1.63 -0.04
C ASP A 262 -21.04 0.58 -0.98
N GLY A 263 -19.70 0.51 -1.01
CA GLY A 263 -18.94 -0.43 -1.86
C GLY A 263 -18.72 0.06 -3.29
N GLY A 264 -19.17 1.27 -3.64
CA GLY A 264 -18.90 1.91 -4.93
C GLY A 264 -17.42 2.34 -5.06
N TYR A 265 -16.99 2.60 -6.29
CA TYR A 265 -15.64 3.10 -6.59
C TYR A 265 -15.71 4.43 -7.32
N VAL A 266 -14.92 5.39 -6.86
CA VAL A 266 -14.72 6.69 -7.49
C VAL A 266 -13.31 6.74 -8.05
N SER A 267 -13.18 6.97 -9.37
CA SER A 267 -11.86 7.18 -9.98
C SER A 267 -11.30 8.53 -9.58
N ILE A 268 -10.02 8.55 -9.25
CA ILE A 268 -9.24 9.75 -8.91
C ILE A 268 -8.17 9.91 -9.98
N ASP A 269 -8.42 10.82 -10.92
CA ASP A 269 -7.50 11.10 -12.01
C ASP A 269 -7.19 12.59 -12.07
N PHE A 270 -5.89 12.91 -11.91
CA PHE A 270 -5.45 14.30 -12.05
C PHE A 270 -5.65 14.75 -13.50
N PRO A 271 -6.29 15.92 -13.75
CA PRO A 271 -6.63 16.36 -15.10
C PRO A 271 -5.42 16.39 -16.05
N GLY A 272 -5.54 15.68 -17.19
CA GLY A 272 -4.51 15.61 -18.23
C GLY A 272 -3.32 14.69 -17.92
N ALA A 273 -3.28 14.05 -16.76
CA ALA A 273 -2.20 13.11 -16.40
C ALA A 273 -2.31 11.79 -17.19
N THR A 274 -1.16 11.17 -17.48
CA THR A 274 -1.07 9.83 -18.08
C THR A 274 -1.10 8.72 -17.03
N ALA A 275 -0.89 9.04 -15.75
CA ALA A 275 -1.04 8.14 -14.62
C ALA A 275 -1.34 8.95 -13.36
N THR A 276 -2.21 8.44 -12.51
CA THR A 276 -2.50 8.99 -11.18
C THR A 276 -2.47 7.88 -10.14
N ARG A 277 -1.87 8.14 -8.99
CA ARG A 277 -1.78 7.19 -7.87
C ARG A 277 -2.17 7.88 -6.58
N VAL A 278 -3.12 7.31 -5.86
CA VAL A 278 -3.55 7.79 -4.54
C VAL A 278 -2.83 6.97 -3.47
N PHE A 279 -2.25 7.66 -2.48
CA PHE A 279 -1.49 7.03 -1.40
C PHE A 279 -2.03 7.34 -0.01
N GLY A 280 -2.74 8.44 0.20
CA GLY A 280 -3.29 8.81 1.50
C GLY A 280 -4.70 9.36 1.41
N ILE A 281 -5.50 9.12 2.45
CA ILE A 281 -6.85 9.67 2.61
C ILE A 281 -7.04 10.13 4.05
N ASN A 282 -7.62 11.32 4.25
CA ASN A 282 -7.91 11.83 5.57
C ASN A 282 -9.38 11.59 5.99
N ALA A 283 -9.72 11.99 7.23
CA ALA A 283 -11.07 11.82 7.79
C ALA A 283 -12.17 12.58 7.01
N ARG A 284 -11.82 13.57 6.19
CA ARG A 284 -12.77 14.30 5.35
C ARG A 284 -12.98 13.63 3.98
N GLY A 285 -12.19 12.60 3.67
CA GLY A 285 -12.14 11.97 2.36
C GLY A 285 -11.29 12.75 1.34
N ASP A 286 -10.53 13.77 1.77
CA ASP A 286 -9.51 14.38 0.91
C ASP A 286 -8.39 13.38 0.68
N VAL A 287 -7.83 13.34 -0.52
CA VAL A 287 -6.77 12.38 -0.87
C VAL A 287 -5.51 13.07 -1.38
N VAL A 288 -4.38 12.39 -1.19
CA VAL A 288 -3.07 12.81 -1.71
C VAL A 288 -2.41 11.68 -2.49
N GLY A 289 -1.52 12.06 -3.40
CA GLY A 289 -0.82 11.07 -4.21
C GLY A 289 0.18 11.68 -5.16
N SER A 290 0.44 10.97 -6.26
CA SER A 290 1.28 11.46 -7.35
C SER A 290 0.60 11.26 -8.71
N TYR A 291 1.00 12.09 -9.67
CA TYR A 291 0.57 11.98 -11.06
C TYR A 291 1.73 12.21 -12.02
N LEU A 292 1.64 11.62 -13.20
CA LEU A 292 2.60 11.77 -14.29
C LEU A 292 2.00 12.67 -15.39
N LEU A 293 2.65 13.80 -15.63
CA LEU A 293 2.24 14.74 -16.67
C LEU A 293 3.49 15.25 -17.41
N GLY A 294 3.51 15.11 -18.74
CA GLY A 294 4.64 15.55 -19.55
C GLY A 294 5.97 14.90 -19.19
N GLY A 295 5.95 13.66 -18.70
CA GLY A 295 7.14 12.93 -18.25
C GLY A 295 7.62 13.30 -16.84
N GLN A 296 6.98 14.24 -16.15
CA GLN A 296 7.35 14.67 -14.81
C GLN A 296 6.37 14.12 -13.77
N THR A 297 6.90 13.57 -12.68
CA THR A 297 6.10 13.15 -11.51
C THR A 297 5.91 14.33 -10.58
N ASN A 298 4.66 14.63 -10.26
CA ASN A 298 4.28 15.65 -9.29
C ASN A 298 3.35 15.05 -8.24
N GLY A 299 3.39 15.59 -7.03
CA GLY A 299 2.39 15.33 -6.01
C GLY A 299 1.09 16.07 -6.29
N PHE A 300 0.00 15.61 -5.68
CA PHE A 300 -1.27 16.32 -5.69
C PHE A 300 -2.02 16.19 -4.37
N PHE A 301 -2.86 17.15 -4.12
CA PHE A 301 -3.93 17.14 -3.12
C PHE A 301 -5.26 17.19 -3.88
N ALA A 302 -6.17 16.30 -3.58
CA ALA A 302 -7.53 16.36 -4.12
C ALA A 302 -8.52 16.53 -2.97
N ARG A 303 -9.18 17.67 -2.96
CA ARG A 303 -10.21 18.04 -1.97
C ARG A 303 -11.55 17.45 -2.39
N ARG A 304 -12.18 16.72 -1.47
CA ARG A 304 -13.53 16.21 -1.66
C ARG A 304 -14.55 17.36 -1.65
N GLY A 305 -15.42 17.39 -2.65
CA GLY A 305 -16.59 18.28 -2.68
C GLY A 305 -17.60 17.92 -1.59
N ARG A 306 -18.31 18.92 -1.13
CA ARG A 306 -19.39 18.77 -0.11
C ARG A 306 -20.68 18.30 -0.76
#